data_aff952af6d730fcba82ed63ffbeaf8e5
#
_entry.id   aff952af6d730fcba82ed63ffbeaf8e5
#
_cell.length_a   1.000
_cell.length_b   1.000
_cell.length_c   1.000
_cell.angle_alpha   90.00
_cell.angle_beta   90.00
_cell.angle_gamma   90.00
#
_symmetry.space_group_name_H-M   'P 1'
#
loop_
_entity.id
_entity.type
_entity.pdbx_description
1 polymer ?
#
loop_
_entity_poly.entity_id
_entity_poly.type
_entity_poly.pdbx_seq_one_letter_code
_entity_poly.pdbx_strand_id
1 'polypeptide(L)'
;MTKNLWCLGAVFLLTALPSAQAAPVLMISVDGMKPEYVLDADAHGLKIPYLRSLQRDGAFAHGVTGVFPTVTYPSHTTLLTGVSPQEHGIYGNLEFDPMHQHADSWYWYANQMRAPTLWHAAHVAGMTTASIGWPVSVGATDVDFLIPEYWRISRPTNELNPSDRDLIAALSRPEGLLHDVELRAGPYIMGNDTSIGADEIKTRYALEILRQHKPKFMTIHLSALDHAEHEHGVFSEDANQVLETIDGQLARLFAAALANDPHAVSVVVSDHGFAPITHRVNLYQPFIKANLMQAAADARGRARVTGWKAQPWPAGGMAAIMLNREDPPNEEEVRRLLQSLQADSTNGIAEILGREAARAHGGFPDAAFLVLMKPGYYLSDDPLDNLLTELTGTHGTHGYSPELPEMRASFFMAGAGIAHNRDLGLIDMRQITPTVAQVLKVPLPSAKAAVLPIHP
;
A
#
# COMPACT_ATOMS: atom_id res chain seq x y z
N MET A 1 -82.01 -16.28 -22.63
CA MET A 1 -81.30 -16.56 -21.41
C MET A 1 -79.82 -16.42 -21.73
N THR A 2 -79.24 -15.22 -21.58
CA THR A 2 -77.82 -14.93 -21.87
C THR A 2 -77.12 -14.65 -20.50
N LYS A 3 -76.15 -15.49 -20.12
CA LYS A 3 -75.35 -15.35 -18.90
C LYS A 3 -74.14 -14.53 -19.27
N ASN A 4 -74.02 -13.34 -18.70
CA ASN A 4 -72.80 -12.53 -18.73
C ASN A 4 -71.80 -13.04 -17.68
N LEU A 5 -70.61 -13.50 -18.13
CA LEU A 5 -69.44 -13.77 -17.26
C LEU A 5 -68.62 -12.47 -17.15
N TRP A 6 -68.52 -11.96 -15.95
CA TRP A 6 -67.59 -10.89 -15.60
C TRP A 6 -66.25 -11.53 -15.16
N CYS A 7 -65.20 -11.31 -15.96
CA CYS A 7 -63.85 -11.63 -15.57
C CYS A 7 -63.30 -10.48 -14.73
N LEU A 8 -63.10 -10.68 -13.42
CA LEU A 8 -62.29 -9.78 -12.59
C LEU A 8 -60.81 -10.04 -12.87
N GLY A 9 -60.17 -9.11 -13.56
CA GLY A 9 -58.72 -9.08 -13.70
C GLY A 9 -58.08 -8.53 -12.42
N ALA A 10 -57.37 -9.36 -11.67
CA ALA A 10 -56.54 -8.94 -10.56
C ALA A 10 -55.27 -8.25 -11.10
N VAL A 11 -55.17 -6.93 -10.92
CA VAL A 11 -53.94 -6.16 -11.16
C VAL A 11 -53.00 -6.37 -10.01
N PHE A 12 -51.98 -7.19 -10.20
CA PHE A 12 -50.82 -7.28 -9.27
C PHE A 12 -50.00 -6.01 -9.43
N LEU A 13 -50.13 -5.06 -8.50
CA LEU A 13 -49.11 -4.01 -8.31
C LEU A 13 -47.86 -4.66 -7.74
N LEU A 14 -46.87 -4.90 -8.61
CA LEU A 14 -45.48 -5.15 -8.18
C LEU A 14 -44.95 -3.84 -7.57
N THR A 15 -45.02 -3.70 -6.25
CA THR A 15 -44.27 -2.70 -5.54
C THR A 15 -42.79 -3.06 -5.69
N ALA A 16 -42.05 -2.39 -6.60
CA ALA A 16 -40.62 -2.44 -6.66
C ALA A 16 -40.10 -1.95 -5.29
N LEU A 17 -39.58 -2.87 -4.49
CA LEU A 17 -38.80 -2.52 -3.29
C LEU A 17 -37.65 -1.61 -3.78
N PRO A 18 -37.42 -0.46 -3.15
CA PRO A 18 -36.29 0.37 -3.54
C PRO A 18 -35.03 -0.47 -3.41
N SER A 19 -34.36 -0.71 -4.54
CA SER A 19 -33.02 -1.31 -4.54
C SER A 19 -32.17 -0.40 -3.66
N ALA A 20 -31.73 -0.90 -2.50
CA ALA A 20 -30.87 -0.13 -1.61
C ALA A 20 -29.66 0.33 -2.43
N GLN A 21 -29.55 1.64 -2.60
CA GLN A 21 -28.49 2.25 -3.43
C GLN A 21 -27.12 1.91 -2.84
N ALA A 22 -26.10 1.68 -3.70
CA ALA A 22 -24.73 1.48 -3.24
C ALA A 22 -24.24 2.70 -2.47
N ALA A 23 -23.66 2.49 -1.30
CA ALA A 23 -23.08 3.57 -0.51
C ALA A 23 -21.78 4.06 -1.18
N PRO A 24 -21.52 5.38 -1.25
CA PRO A 24 -20.21 5.86 -1.62
C PRO A 24 -19.16 5.40 -0.60
N VAL A 25 -17.98 5.05 -1.11
CA VAL A 25 -16.85 4.63 -0.26
C VAL A 25 -15.67 5.58 -0.47
N LEU A 26 -15.19 6.13 0.63
CA LEU A 26 -13.92 6.84 0.71
C LEU A 26 -12.92 5.95 1.45
N MET A 27 -11.91 5.45 0.73
CA MET A 27 -10.86 4.59 1.26
C MET A 27 -9.55 5.36 1.34
N ILE A 28 -9.02 5.53 2.54
CA ILE A 28 -7.78 6.25 2.78
C ILE A 28 -6.77 5.28 3.39
N SER A 29 -5.60 5.18 2.76
CA SER A 29 -4.44 4.51 3.32
C SER A 29 -3.58 5.52 4.06
N VAL A 30 -3.24 5.20 5.31
CA VAL A 30 -2.22 5.88 6.11
C VAL A 30 -1.03 4.93 6.18
N ASP A 31 0.00 5.23 5.39
CA ASP A 31 1.18 4.39 5.24
C ASP A 31 1.86 4.10 6.58
N GLY A 32 2.19 2.84 6.83
CA GLY A 32 2.88 2.40 8.04
C GLY A 32 2.04 2.36 9.32
N MET A 33 0.78 2.84 9.32
CA MET A 33 -0.02 2.96 10.53
C MET A 33 -0.32 1.61 11.17
N LYS A 34 0.31 1.33 12.31
CA LYS A 34 0.05 0.15 13.12
C LYS A 34 -1.30 0.25 13.85
N PRO A 35 -2.00 -0.88 14.06
CA PRO A 35 -3.28 -0.86 14.80
C PRO A 35 -3.12 -0.34 16.24
N GLU A 36 -1.97 -0.55 16.89
CA GLU A 36 -1.69 -0.11 18.26
C GLU A 36 -1.73 1.42 18.41
N TYR A 37 -1.47 2.20 17.36
CA TYR A 37 -1.66 3.66 17.39
C TYR A 37 -3.09 4.05 17.78
N VAL A 38 -4.08 3.26 17.39
CA VAL A 38 -5.50 3.53 17.70
C VAL A 38 -5.97 2.71 18.88
N LEU A 39 -5.64 1.43 18.93
CA LEU A 39 -6.11 0.51 19.97
C LEU A 39 -5.51 0.84 21.34
N ASP A 40 -4.24 1.28 21.35
CA ASP A 40 -3.48 1.63 22.55
C ASP A 40 -3.19 3.14 22.65
N ALA A 41 -4.00 3.97 21.98
CA ALA A 41 -3.79 5.43 21.87
C ALA A 41 -3.52 6.13 23.22
N ASP A 42 -4.22 5.72 24.28
CA ASP A 42 -4.06 6.31 25.61
C ASP A 42 -2.66 5.98 26.21
N ALA A 43 -2.10 4.80 25.91
CA ALA A 43 -0.78 4.40 26.38
C ALA A 43 0.33 5.24 25.74
N HIS A 44 0.09 5.75 24.52
CA HIS A 44 1.01 6.60 23.76
C HIS A 44 0.69 8.10 23.91
N GLY A 45 -0.36 8.47 24.65
CA GLY A 45 -0.78 9.86 24.86
C GLY A 45 -1.32 10.55 23.60
N LEU A 46 -1.79 9.78 22.61
CA LEU A 46 -2.21 10.26 21.29
C LEU A 46 -3.56 10.95 21.32
N LYS A 47 -3.68 12.09 20.63
CA LYS A 47 -4.89 12.87 20.44
C LYS A 47 -5.46 12.66 19.04
N ILE A 48 -6.08 11.52 18.82
CA ILE A 48 -6.64 11.07 17.54
C ILE A 48 -8.14 10.80 17.65
N PRO A 49 -8.96 11.83 17.93
CA PRO A 49 -10.38 11.66 18.23
C PRO A 49 -11.16 11.05 17.06
N TYR A 50 -10.78 11.32 15.82
CA TYR A 50 -11.48 10.78 14.66
C TYR A 50 -11.22 9.27 14.48
N LEU A 51 -9.99 8.82 14.48
CA LEU A 51 -9.63 7.40 14.41
C LEU A 51 -10.26 6.59 15.56
N ARG A 52 -10.26 7.13 16.78
CA ARG A 52 -10.96 6.53 17.93
C ARG A 52 -12.49 6.48 17.73
N SER A 53 -13.05 7.44 17.01
CA SER A 53 -14.48 7.37 16.66
C SER A 53 -14.78 6.25 15.67
N LEU A 54 -13.90 5.99 14.71
CA LEU A 54 -14.04 4.86 13.78
C LEU A 54 -14.02 3.52 14.51
N GLN A 55 -13.16 3.35 15.52
CA GLN A 55 -13.14 2.16 16.38
C GLN A 55 -14.47 1.98 17.13
N ARG A 56 -14.97 3.04 17.76
CA ARG A 56 -16.20 3.01 18.57
C ARG A 56 -17.46 2.84 17.71
N ASP A 57 -17.53 3.57 16.59
CA ASP A 57 -18.74 3.73 15.79
C ASP A 57 -18.76 2.85 14.54
N GLY A 58 -17.77 1.95 14.37
CA GLY A 58 -17.59 1.11 13.21
C GLY A 58 -17.07 -0.29 13.49
N ALA A 59 -16.58 -0.95 12.45
CA ALA A 59 -15.87 -2.23 12.49
C ALA A 59 -14.36 -1.98 12.39
N PHE A 60 -13.57 -2.74 13.15
CA PHE A 60 -12.12 -2.61 13.19
C PHE A 60 -11.44 -3.96 13.37
N ALA A 61 -10.18 -4.07 12.95
CA ALA A 61 -9.35 -5.24 13.18
C ALA A 61 -8.32 -4.99 14.29
N HIS A 62 -8.00 -6.02 15.09
CA HIS A 62 -6.84 -6.00 15.99
C HIS A 62 -5.52 -6.00 15.23
N GLY A 63 -5.55 -6.39 13.98
CA GLY A 63 -4.43 -6.38 13.06
C GLY A 63 -4.81 -6.99 11.74
N VAL A 64 -4.14 -6.53 10.70
CA VAL A 64 -4.25 -7.06 9.34
C VAL A 64 -2.96 -7.78 9.01
N THR A 65 -3.03 -9.08 8.76
CA THR A 65 -1.90 -9.83 8.19
C THR A 65 -1.70 -9.39 6.75
N GLY A 66 -0.54 -8.80 6.45
CA GLY A 66 -0.17 -8.29 5.14
C GLY A 66 0.20 -9.39 4.15
N VAL A 67 0.86 -9.00 3.06
CA VAL A 67 1.35 -9.88 2.00
C VAL A 67 2.87 -9.91 1.97
N PHE A 68 3.46 -10.83 1.19
CA PHE A 68 4.90 -10.93 0.96
C PHE A 68 5.31 -10.18 -0.31
N PRO A 69 6.20 -9.16 -0.21
CA PRO A 69 6.72 -8.51 1.00
C PRO A 69 5.71 -7.55 1.64
N THR A 70 5.91 -7.22 2.94
CA THR A 70 5.15 -6.19 3.65
C THR A 70 5.70 -4.81 3.33
N VAL A 71 5.55 -4.39 2.08
CA VAL A 71 6.00 -3.09 1.57
C VAL A 71 4.88 -2.41 0.77
N THR A 72 5.00 -1.12 0.58
CA THR A 72 3.96 -0.20 0.12
C THR A 72 3.23 -0.66 -1.16
N TYR A 73 3.94 -0.87 -2.26
CA TYR A 73 3.31 -1.10 -3.58
C TYR A 73 2.59 -2.45 -3.70
N PRO A 74 3.18 -3.59 -3.27
CA PRO A 74 2.47 -4.86 -3.20
C PRO A 74 1.23 -4.82 -2.32
N SER A 75 1.33 -4.20 -1.13
CA SER A 75 0.22 -4.10 -0.19
C SER A 75 -0.92 -3.24 -0.73
N HIS A 76 -0.63 -2.04 -1.26
CA HIS A 76 -1.64 -1.17 -1.87
C HIS A 76 -2.32 -1.82 -3.08
N THR A 77 -1.56 -2.61 -3.87
CA THR A 77 -2.14 -3.38 -4.97
C THR A 77 -3.05 -4.49 -4.47
N THR A 78 -2.68 -5.17 -3.37
CA THR A 78 -3.54 -6.16 -2.72
C THR A 78 -4.83 -5.51 -2.17
N LEU A 79 -4.75 -4.34 -1.55
CA LEU A 79 -5.89 -3.57 -1.05
C LEU A 79 -6.88 -3.17 -2.17
N LEU A 80 -6.42 -3.09 -3.43
CA LEU A 80 -7.27 -2.82 -4.59
C LEU A 80 -7.78 -4.07 -5.30
N THR A 81 -7.01 -5.16 -5.31
CA THR A 81 -7.30 -6.35 -6.13
C THR A 81 -7.82 -7.53 -5.32
N GLY A 82 -7.52 -7.61 -4.02
CA GLY A 82 -7.88 -8.71 -3.14
C GLY A 82 -7.12 -10.01 -3.40
N VAL A 83 -5.99 -9.95 -4.12
CA VAL A 83 -5.16 -11.12 -4.44
C VAL A 83 -3.71 -10.90 -4.03
N SER A 84 -2.91 -11.96 -4.03
CA SER A 84 -1.51 -11.94 -3.61
C SER A 84 -0.59 -11.26 -4.64
N PRO A 85 0.63 -10.81 -4.26
CA PRO A 85 1.62 -10.29 -5.18
C PRO A 85 1.96 -11.24 -6.34
N GLN A 86 1.98 -12.55 -6.11
CA GLN A 86 2.15 -13.55 -7.16
C GLN A 86 1.05 -13.47 -8.23
N GLU A 87 -0.18 -13.13 -7.86
CA GLU A 87 -1.33 -13.05 -8.75
C GLU A 87 -1.41 -11.67 -9.42
N HIS A 88 -1.24 -10.57 -8.68
CA HIS A 88 -1.35 -9.23 -9.25
C HIS A 88 -0.06 -8.71 -9.90
N GLY A 89 1.10 -9.33 -9.69
CA GLY A 89 2.34 -9.06 -10.42
C GLY A 89 3.22 -7.92 -9.89
N ILE A 90 2.86 -7.28 -8.79
CA ILE A 90 3.65 -6.23 -8.12
C ILE A 90 4.39 -6.86 -6.95
N TYR A 91 5.70 -6.99 -7.04
CA TYR A 91 6.52 -7.80 -6.14
C TYR A 91 7.36 -7.00 -5.15
N GLY A 92 7.46 -5.70 -5.33
CA GLY A 92 8.22 -4.77 -4.50
C GLY A 92 7.82 -3.34 -4.81
N ASN A 93 8.45 -2.37 -4.18
CA ASN A 93 8.28 -0.96 -4.55
C ASN A 93 8.99 -0.69 -5.90
N LEU A 94 10.18 -1.28 -6.08
CA LEU A 94 10.94 -1.22 -7.32
C LEU A 94 10.86 -2.56 -8.07
N GLU A 95 10.92 -2.49 -9.39
CA GLU A 95 11.12 -3.66 -10.25
C GLU A 95 12.52 -4.25 -10.03
N PHE A 96 12.66 -5.54 -10.30
CA PHE A 96 13.98 -6.17 -10.27
C PHE A 96 14.84 -5.64 -11.42
N ASP A 97 15.80 -4.78 -11.09
CA ASP A 97 16.83 -4.28 -12.02
C ASP A 97 18.18 -4.92 -11.71
N PRO A 98 18.50 -6.06 -12.33
CA PRO A 98 19.71 -6.82 -11.99
C PRO A 98 21.02 -6.09 -12.27
N MET A 99 21.01 -5.06 -13.09
CA MET A 99 22.20 -4.29 -13.44
C MET A 99 22.26 -2.94 -12.73
N HIS A 100 21.28 -2.61 -11.90
CA HIS A 100 21.15 -1.33 -11.21
C HIS A 100 21.27 -0.12 -12.16
N GLN A 101 20.63 -0.24 -13.33
CA GLN A 101 20.71 0.79 -14.38
C GLN A 101 19.60 1.82 -14.25
N HIS A 102 18.49 1.46 -13.66
CA HIS A 102 17.25 2.24 -13.60
C HIS A 102 16.89 2.59 -12.15
N ALA A 103 17.45 3.68 -11.62
CA ALA A 103 17.14 4.14 -10.26
C ALA A 103 15.65 4.48 -10.06
N ASP A 104 14.94 4.79 -11.16
CA ASP A 104 13.53 5.17 -11.17
C ASP A 104 12.60 4.00 -11.57
N SER A 105 13.05 2.75 -11.45
CA SER A 105 12.25 1.56 -11.83
C SER A 105 11.22 1.16 -10.76
N TRP A 106 10.48 2.12 -10.25
CA TRP A 106 9.33 1.86 -9.40
C TRP A 106 8.16 1.29 -10.21
N TYR A 107 7.30 0.52 -9.55
CA TYR A 107 6.06 0.05 -10.16
C TYR A 107 5.03 1.19 -10.27
N TRP A 108 5.28 2.16 -11.16
CA TRP A 108 4.42 3.33 -11.33
C TRP A 108 3.10 3.06 -12.01
N TYR A 109 3.08 2.12 -12.98
CA TYR A 109 2.06 2.07 -14.01
C TYR A 109 0.96 1.05 -13.70
N ALA A 110 -0.30 1.48 -13.78
CA ALA A 110 -1.47 0.63 -13.53
C ALA A 110 -1.55 -0.60 -14.44
N ASN A 111 -1.00 -0.52 -15.66
CA ASN A 111 -0.97 -1.66 -16.60
C ASN A 111 0.01 -2.77 -16.20
N GLN A 112 0.83 -2.56 -15.16
CA GLN A 112 1.68 -3.60 -14.57
C GLN A 112 0.88 -4.55 -13.67
N MET A 113 -0.28 -4.09 -13.17
CA MET A 113 -1.20 -4.94 -12.42
C MET A 113 -1.88 -5.96 -13.34
N ARG A 114 -1.85 -7.24 -12.94
CA ARG A 114 -2.41 -8.36 -13.71
C ARG A 114 -3.81 -8.78 -13.26
N ALA A 115 -4.33 -8.19 -12.19
CA ALA A 115 -5.63 -8.50 -11.63
C ALA A 115 -6.57 -7.29 -11.71
N PRO A 116 -7.89 -7.49 -11.89
CA PRO A 116 -8.88 -6.42 -11.83
C PRO A 116 -8.88 -5.74 -10.46
N THR A 117 -9.09 -4.42 -10.46
CA THR A 117 -9.10 -3.59 -9.26
C THR A 117 -10.52 -3.21 -8.83
N LEU A 118 -10.66 -2.69 -7.59
CA LEU A 118 -11.90 -2.02 -7.15
C LEU A 118 -12.27 -0.84 -8.05
N TRP A 119 -11.28 -0.10 -8.58
CA TRP A 119 -11.52 0.98 -9.54
C TRP A 119 -12.22 0.44 -10.79
N HIS A 120 -11.69 -0.66 -11.37
CA HIS A 120 -12.29 -1.32 -12.52
C HIS A 120 -13.74 -1.76 -12.23
N ALA A 121 -13.96 -2.46 -11.12
CA ALA A 121 -15.28 -2.94 -10.75
C ALA A 121 -16.30 -1.80 -10.56
N ALA A 122 -15.89 -0.69 -9.92
CA ALA A 122 -16.73 0.48 -9.74
C ALA A 122 -17.01 1.19 -11.08
N HIS A 123 -15.98 1.40 -11.91
CA HIS A 123 -16.11 2.04 -13.22
C HIS A 123 -17.04 1.28 -14.16
N VAL A 124 -16.87 -0.04 -14.27
CA VAL A 124 -17.76 -0.90 -15.09
C VAL A 124 -19.21 -0.89 -14.60
N ALA A 125 -19.41 -0.70 -13.30
CA ALA A 125 -20.75 -0.52 -12.71
C ALA A 125 -21.32 0.90 -12.94
N GLY A 126 -20.63 1.77 -13.68
CA GLY A 126 -21.07 3.13 -13.99
C GLY A 126 -20.89 4.12 -12.82
N MET A 127 -20.05 3.79 -11.86
CA MET A 127 -19.74 4.67 -10.72
C MET A 127 -18.62 5.63 -11.09
N THR A 128 -18.75 6.88 -10.68
CA THR A 128 -17.64 7.86 -10.76
C THR A 128 -16.56 7.50 -9.76
N THR A 129 -15.32 7.41 -10.23
CA THR A 129 -14.15 7.01 -9.45
C THR A 129 -13.13 8.14 -9.33
N ALA A 130 -12.39 8.19 -8.22
CA ALA A 130 -11.30 9.15 -8.02
C ALA A 130 -10.13 8.49 -7.28
N SER A 131 -8.91 9.01 -7.51
CA SER A 131 -7.72 8.57 -6.78
C SER A 131 -6.68 9.67 -6.68
N ILE A 132 -6.06 9.82 -5.49
CA ILE A 132 -4.97 10.75 -5.26
C ILE A 132 -3.81 10.03 -4.58
N GLY A 133 -2.63 10.08 -5.22
CA GLY A 133 -1.38 9.56 -4.69
C GLY A 133 -1.37 8.07 -4.40
N TRP A 134 -2.31 7.28 -4.93
CA TRP A 134 -2.32 5.84 -4.70
C TRP A 134 -1.21 5.15 -5.52
N PRO A 135 -0.40 4.25 -4.91
CA PRO A 135 0.63 3.51 -5.62
C PRO A 135 0.13 2.75 -6.85
N VAL A 136 0.99 2.57 -7.85
CA VAL A 136 0.68 1.85 -9.11
C VAL A 136 -0.53 2.45 -9.84
N SER A 137 -0.68 3.76 -9.85
CA SER A 137 -1.86 4.43 -10.41
C SER A 137 -1.64 5.17 -11.72
N VAL A 138 -0.39 5.37 -12.16
CA VAL A 138 -0.09 6.08 -13.41
C VAL A 138 -0.78 5.37 -14.59
N GLY A 139 -1.60 6.13 -15.33
CA GLY A 139 -2.33 5.60 -16.49
C GLY A 139 -3.53 4.71 -16.14
N ALA A 140 -4.04 4.72 -14.89
CA ALA A 140 -5.25 3.99 -14.51
C ALA A 140 -6.48 4.55 -15.27
N THR A 141 -6.94 3.81 -16.30
CA THR A 141 -8.04 4.24 -17.18
C THR A 141 -9.41 4.13 -16.51
N ASP A 142 -9.54 3.31 -15.48
CA ASP A 142 -10.77 3.10 -14.71
C ASP A 142 -10.94 4.11 -13.56
N VAL A 143 -10.07 5.13 -13.49
CA VAL A 143 -10.17 6.25 -12.56
C VAL A 143 -10.53 7.51 -13.33
N ASP A 144 -11.73 8.06 -13.08
CA ASP A 144 -12.24 9.23 -13.79
C ASP A 144 -11.49 10.51 -13.39
N PHE A 145 -11.15 10.66 -12.10
CA PHE A 145 -10.42 11.80 -11.55
C PHE A 145 -9.17 11.31 -10.84
N LEU A 146 -8.04 11.32 -11.56
CA LEU A 146 -6.76 10.77 -11.12
C LEU A 146 -5.71 11.85 -10.97
N ILE A 147 -5.11 11.94 -9.77
CA ILE A 147 -3.80 12.57 -9.54
C ILE A 147 -2.89 11.44 -9.05
N PRO A 148 -2.03 10.87 -9.92
CA PRO A 148 -1.29 9.66 -9.60
C PRO A 148 -0.13 9.91 -8.64
N GLU A 149 0.37 8.84 -8.05
CA GLU A 149 1.68 8.84 -7.40
C GLU A 149 2.76 8.69 -8.46
N TYR A 150 3.68 9.67 -8.51
CA TYR A 150 4.82 9.66 -9.40
C TYR A 150 5.86 10.69 -8.96
N TRP A 151 7.15 10.33 -8.96
CA TRP A 151 8.27 11.24 -8.74
C TRP A 151 9.52 10.76 -9.48
N ARG A 152 10.53 11.61 -9.58
CA ARG A 152 11.84 11.25 -10.14
C ARG A 152 12.90 11.16 -9.06
N ILE A 153 13.52 10.00 -8.91
CA ILE A 153 14.57 9.73 -7.91
C ILE A 153 15.90 10.43 -8.24
N SER A 154 16.11 10.83 -9.49
CA SER A 154 17.40 11.31 -9.99
C SER A 154 17.91 12.64 -9.41
N ARG A 155 17.29 13.14 -8.33
CA ARG A 155 17.68 14.41 -7.69
C ARG A 155 17.90 14.26 -6.20
N PRO A 156 19.05 14.74 -5.67
CA PRO A 156 19.42 14.60 -4.27
C PRO A 156 18.72 15.59 -3.32
N THR A 157 17.74 16.37 -3.76
CA THR A 157 17.07 17.38 -2.94
C THR A 157 15.56 17.21 -3.04
N ASN A 158 14.88 17.28 -1.89
CA ASN A 158 13.42 17.40 -1.76
C ASN A 158 12.91 18.75 -2.29
N GLU A 159 13.72 19.50 -3.05
CA GLU A 159 13.31 20.75 -3.62
C GLU A 159 12.28 20.54 -4.72
N LEU A 160 11.17 21.21 -4.55
CA LEU A 160 10.09 21.32 -5.51
C LEU A 160 10.64 21.69 -6.89
N ASN A 161 10.50 20.77 -7.81
CA ASN A 161 10.87 21.02 -9.17
C ASN A 161 9.63 21.35 -9.99
N PRO A 162 9.52 22.55 -10.59
CA PRO A 162 8.40 22.87 -11.46
C PRO A 162 8.13 21.83 -12.55
N SER A 163 9.18 21.16 -13.03
CA SER A 163 9.04 20.08 -14.02
C SER A 163 8.39 18.81 -13.48
N ASP A 164 8.37 18.56 -12.17
CA ASP A 164 7.67 17.42 -11.58
C ASP A 164 6.17 17.71 -11.48
N ARG A 165 5.80 18.95 -11.16
CA ARG A 165 4.42 19.43 -11.25
C ARG A 165 3.87 19.25 -12.66
N ASP A 166 4.63 19.60 -13.71
CA ASP A 166 4.19 19.48 -15.10
C ASP A 166 4.06 18.01 -15.52
N LEU A 167 4.92 17.12 -15.00
CA LEU A 167 4.76 15.68 -15.20
C LEU A 167 3.48 15.15 -14.54
N ILE A 168 3.22 15.51 -13.28
CA ILE A 168 1.97 15.12 -12.61
C ILE A 168 0.76 15.69 -13.34
N ALA A 169 0.82 16.93 -13.84
CA ALA A 169 -0.25 17.51 -14.65
C ALA A 169 -0.53 16.70 -15.92
N ALA A 170 0.53 16.26 -16.61
CA ALA A 170 0.42 15.45 -17.81
C ALA A 170 -0.09 14.01 -17.53
N LEU A 171 0.19 13.47 -16.33
CA LEU A 171 -0.23 12.14 -15.91
C LEU A 171 -1.62 12.13 -15.24
N SER A 172 -2.14 13.31 -14.84
CA SER A 172 -3.44 13.46 -14.22
C SER A 172 -4.59 13.31 -15.23
N ARG A 173 -5.76 12.87 -14.76
CA ARG A 173 -6.95 12.65 -15.59
C ARG A 173 -8.19 13.22 -14.92
N PRO A 174 -9.13 13.83 -15.71
CA PRO A 174 -9.00 14.18 -17.12
C PRO A 174 -7.89 15.20 -17.34
N GLU A 175 -7.50 15.41 -18.59
CA GLU A 175 -6.57 16.50 -18.95
C GLU A 175 -7.03 17.83 -18.34
N GLY A 176 -6.11 18.58 -17.72
CA GLY A 176 -6.40 19.83 -17.04
C GLY A 176 -6.86 19.68 -15.58
N LEU A 177 -7.16 18.48 -15.08
CA LEU A 177 -7.65 18.26 -13.71
C LEU A 177 -6.76 18.95 -12.66
N LEU A 178 -5.43 18.73 -12.75
CA LEU A 178 -4.50 19.31 -11.77
C LEU A 178 -4.62 20.84 -11.72
N HIS A 179 -4.66 21.50 -12.88
CA HIS A 179 -4.80 22.94 -12.97
C HIS A 179 -6.13 23.43 -12.39
N ASP A 180 -7.24 22.75 -12.71
CA ASP A 180 -8.57 23.12 -12.19
C ASP A 180 -8.66 23.00 -10.67
N VAL A 181 -8.02 22.00 -10.10
CA VAL A 181 -7.93 21.83 -8.63
C VAL A 181 -7.00 22.87 -8.02
N GLU A 182 -5.84 23.18 -8.63
CA GLU A 182 -4.90 24.21 -8.16
C GLU A 182 -5.54 25.59 -8.00
N LEU A 183 -6.42 25.97 -8.91
CA LEU A 183 -7.12 27.27 -8.84
C LEU A 183 -7.93 27.45 -7.55
N ARG A 184 -8.27 26.37 -6.85
CA ARG A 184 -9.13 26.41 -5.64
C ARG A 184 -8.42 25.89 -4.40
N ALA A 185 -7.62 24.85 -4.54
CA ALA A 185 -6.89 24.21 -3.44
C ALA A 185 -5.48 24.81 -3.22
N GLY A 186 -5.03 25.73 -4.09
CA GLY A 186 -3.67 26.28 -4.09
C GLY A 186 -2.69 25.39 -4.87
N PRO A 187 -1.44 25.86 -5.06
CA PRO A 187 -0.48 25.22 -5.95
C PRO A 187 -0.13 23.79 -5.51
N TYR A 188 0.07 22.93 -6.52
CA TYR A 188 0.62 21.59 -6.31
C TYR A 188 2.13 21.73 -6.09
N ILE A 189 2.56 21.51 -4.87
CA ILE A 189 3.95 21.65 -4.45
C ILE A 189 4.49 20.33 -3.87
N MET A 190 4.10 19.24 -4.50
CA MET A 190 4.64 17.91 -4.19
C MET A 190 5.65 17.51 -5.27
N GLY A 191 6.65 16.81 -4.87
CA GLY A 191 7.52 16.01 -5.71
C GLY A 191 7.61 14.65 -5.05
N ASN A 192 8.80 14.25 -4.65
CA ASN A 192 9.04 13.14 -3.71
C ASN A 192 8.90 13.58 -2.24
N ASP A 193 8.10 14.61 -1.96
CA ASP A 193 7.87 15.09 -0.61
C ASP A 193 6.91 14.14 0.13
N THR A 194 7.43 13.51 1.16
CA THR A 194 6.71 12.61 2.07
C THR A 194 6.36 13.27 3.39
N SER A 195 6.50 14.59 3.48
CA SER A 195 6.17 15.36 4.69
C SER A 195 4.66 15.45 4.94
N ILE A 196 4.31 15.80 6.17
CA ILE A 196 2.90 16.11 6.52
C ILE A 196 2.34 17.30 5.69
N GLY A 197 3.20 18.17 5.18
CA GLY A 197 2.82 19.23 4.25
C GLY A 197 2.33 18.70 2.90
N ALA A 198 2.96 17.64 2.38
CA ALA A 198 2.52 16.96 1.18
C ALA A 198 1.16 16.25 1.39
N ASP A 199 0.95 15.60 2.52
CA ASP A 199 -0.34 14.99 2.85
C ASP A 199 -1.45 16.04 3.02
N GLU A 200 -1.12 17.25 3.51
CA GLU A 200 -2.08 18.35 3.54
C GLU A 200 -2.46 18.82 2.12
N ILE A 201 -1.53 18.82 1.18
CA ILE A 201 -1.83 19.12 -0.24
C ILE A 201 -2.75 18.06 -0.82
N LYS A 202 -2.43 16.76 -0.66
CA LYS A 202 -3.30 15.65 -1.08
C LYS A 202 -4.70 15.79 -0.50
N THR A 203 -4.79 16.12 0.80
CA THR A 203 -6.07 16.34 1.49
C THR A 203 -6.88 17.47 0.89
N ARG A 204 -6.29 18.65 0.65
CA ARG A 204 -6.98 19.78 0.01
C ARG A 204 -7.48 19.46 -1.39
N TYR A 205 -6.67 18.73 -2.16
CA TYR A 205 -7.03 18.30 -3.51
C TYR A 205 -8.18 17.29 -3.48
N ALA A 206 -8.13 16.35 -2.54
CA ALA A 206 -9.20 15.38 -2.34
C ALA A 206 -10.52 16.06 -1.94
N LEU A 207 -10.47 17.02 -1.04
CA LEU A 207 -11.64 17.82 -0.65
C LEU A 207 -12.27 18.54 -1.84
N GLU A 208 -11.45 19.10 -2.73
CA GLU A 208 -11.95 19.77 -3.92
C GLU A 208 -12.58 18.81 -4.93
N ILE A 209 -11.96 17.64 -5.16
CA ILE A 209 -12.53 16.58 -6.00
C ILE A 209 -13.83 16.03 -5.41
N LEU A 210 -13.89 15.78 -4.10
CA LEU A 210 -15.11 15.37 -3.40
C LEU A 210 -16.24 16.40 -3.60
N ARG A 211 -15.94 17.68 -3.43
CA ARG A 211 -16.92 18.76 -3.55
C ARG A 211 -17.46 18.89 -4.97
N GLN A 212 -16.60 18.81 -6.00
CA GLN A 212 -16.98 19.08 -7.38
C GLN A 212 -17.58 17.87 -8.09
N HIS A 213 -16.96 16.69 -7.89
CA HIS A 213 -17.22 15.51 -8.72
C HIS A 213 -17.98 14.40 -7.98
N LYS A 214 -18.05 14.47 -6.63
CA LYS A 214 -18.82 13.54 -5.78
C LYS A 214 -18.62 12.08 -6.17
N PRO A 215 -17.37 11.57 -6.24
CA PRO A 215 -17.08 10.21 -6.66
C PRO A 215 -17.80 9.20 -5.74
N LYS A 216 -18.24 8.09 -6.31
CA LYS A 216 -18.84 6.97 -5.57
C LYS A 216 -17.79 6.05 -4.96
N PHE A 217 -16.60 6.00 -5.55
CA PHE A 217 -15.45 5.34 -4.97
C PHE A 217 -14.21 6.24 -5.11
N MET A 218 -13.58 6.55 -3.99
CA MET A 218 -12.36 7.36 -3.98
C MET A 218 -11.30 6.72 -3.11
N THR A 219 -10.05 6.72 -3.58
CA THR A 219 -8.86 6.28 -2.85
C THR A 219 -7.88 7.41 -2.64
N ILE A 220 -7.24 7.46 -1.46
CA ILE A 220 -6.22 8.46 -1.11
C ILE A 220 -5.12 7.75 -0.35
N HIS A 221 -3.86 8.09 -0.65
CA HIS A 221 -2.70 7.61 0.08
C HIS A 221 -1.99 8.77 0.78
N LEU A 222 -1.83 8.67 2.11
CA LEU A 222 -1.12 9.59 2.99
C LEU A 222 0.15 8.89 3.48
N SER A 223 1.33 9.48 3.24
CA SER A 223 2.63 8.80 3.38
C SER A 223 3.51 9.38 4.50
N ALA A 224 3.07 10.46 5.17
CA ALA A 224 3.92 11.17 6.10
C ALA A 224 4.24 10.38 7.39
N LEU A 225 3.36 9.47 7.82
CA LEU A 225 3.60 8.68 9.03
C LEU A 225 4.72 7.68 8.81
N ASP A 226 4.70 6.93 7.70
CA ASP A 226 5.76 6.00 7.30
C ASP A 226 7.14 6.69 7.31
N HIS A 227 7.23 7.86 6.67
CA HIS A 227 8.46 8.62 6.63
C HIS A 227 8.96 9.02 8.02
N ALA A 228 8.05 9.50 8.90
CA ALA A 228 8.39 9.84 10.26
C ALA A 228 8.88 8.63 11.08
N GLU A 229 8.27 7.45 10.85
CA GLU A 229 8.69 6.20 11.50
C GLU A 229 10.05 5.69 11.01
N HIS A 230 10.36 5.87 9.72
CA HIS A 230 11.70 5.57 9.20
C HIS A 230 12.78 6.43 9.85
N GLU A 231 12.53 7.73 10.01
CA GLU A 231 13.52 8.68 10.51
C GLU A 231 13.63 8.71 12.03
N HIS A 232 12.51 8.58 12.74
CA HIS A 232 12.44 8.80 14.20
C HIS A 232 12.00 7.56 14.98
N GLY A 233 11.56 6.51 14.30
CA GLY A 233 11.06 5.26 14.91
C GLY A 233 9.57 5.32 15.27
N VAL A 234 9.05 4.13 15.50
CA VAL A 234 7.63 3.89 15.82
C VAL A 234 7.28 4.50 17.18
N PHE A 235 6.13 5.12 17.29
CA PHE A 235 5.63 5.81 18.49
C PHE A 235 6.54 6.94 19.03
N SER A 236 7.46 7.43 18.20
CA SER A 236 8.22 8.63 18.53
C SER A 236 7.32 9.86 18.66
N GLU A 237 7.80 10.91 19.31
CA GLU A 237 7.05 12.17 19.43
C GLU A 237 6.71 12.75 18.04
N ASP A 238 7.68 12.69 17.10
CA ASP A 238 7.50 13.15 15.72
C ASP A 238 6.43 12.32 14.98
N ALA A 239 6.49 10.98 15.02
CA ALA A 239 5.50 10.10 14.41
C ALA A 239 4.10 10.32 15.01
N ASN A 240 4.01 10.46 16.33
CA ASN A 240 2.76 10.74 17.04
C ASN A 240 2.15 12.07 16.60
N GLN A 241 2.95 13.13 16.47
CA GLN A 241 2.49 14.44 16.03
C GLN A 241 2.01 14.45 14.58
N VAL A 242 2.69 13.70 13.71
CA VAL A 242 2.26 13.48 12.32
C VAL A 242 0.90 12.79 12.30
N LEU A 243 0.71 11.70 13.07
CA LEU A 243 -0.56 10.97 13.11
C LEU A 243 -1.71 11.82 13.67
N GLU A 244 -1.47 12.65 14.71
CA GLU A 244 -2.46 13.59 15.22
C GLU A 244 -2.90 14.61 14.15
N THR A 245 -2.00 15.03 13.29
CA THR A 245 -2.32 15.91 12.15
C THR A 245 -3.12 15.16 11.07
N ILE A 246 -2.73 13.93 10.76
CA ILE A 246 -3.46 13.05 9.83
C ILE A 246 -4.88 12.77 10.33
N ASP A 247 -5.09 12.58 11.64
CA ASP A 247 -6.42 12.39 12.22
C ASP A 247 -7.36 13.57 11.88
N GLY A 248 -6.87 14.80 11.97
CA GLY A 248 -7.59 16.00 11.54
C GLY A 248 -7.86 16.06 10.03
N GLN A 249 -6.95 15.54 9.20
CA GLN A 249 -7.15 15.44 7.76
C GLN A 249 -8.24 14.42 7.43
N LEU A 250 -8.21 13.24 8.05
CA LEU A 250 -9.24 12.21 7.93
C LEU A 250 -10.62 12.74 8.30
N ALA A 251 -10.73 13.44 9.43
CA ALA A 251 -11.99 14.03 9.89
C ALA A 251 -12.59 14.99 8.83
N ARG A 252 -11.77 15.85 8.21
CA ARG A 252 -12.24 16.78 7.17
C ARG A 252 -12.69 16.05 5.90
N LEU A 253 -11.95 15.03 5.47
CA LEU A 253 -12.25 14.24 4.27
C LEU A 253 -13.58 13.49 4.40
N PHE A 254 -13.79 12.82 5.53
CA PHE A 254 -15.03 12.10 5.75
C PHE A 254 -16.23 13.00 6.02
N ALA A 255 -16.03 14.14 6.68
CA ALA A 255 -17.08 15.15 6.80
C ALA A 255 -17.53 15.64 5.41
N ALA A 256 -16.61 15.84 4.46
CA ALA A 256 -16.94 16.21 3.09
C ALA A 256 -17.66 15.08 2.33
N ALA A 257 -17.25 13.82 2.52
CA ALA A 257 -17.94 12.68 1.93
C ALA A 257 -19.39 12.55 2.44
N LEU A 258 -19.62 12.68 3.77
CA LEU A 258 -20.93 12.65 4.38
C LEU A 258 -21.82 13.85 3.96
N ALA A 259 -21.24 15.01 3.74
CA ALA A 259 -21.97 16.18 3.22
C ALA A 259 -22.46 15.96 1.78
N ASN A 260 -21.76 15.15 0.98
CA ASN A 260 -22.17 14.76 -0.36
C ASN A 260 -23.26 13.67 -0.35
N ASP A 261 -23.12 12.69 0.53
CA ASP A 261 -24.07 11.57 0.68
C ASP A 261 -24.04 11.06 2.14
N PRO A 262 -25.15 11.19 2.88
CA PRO A 262 -25.21 10.76 4.29
C PRO A 262 -25.03 9.24 4.49
N HIS A 263 -25.06 8.46 3.40
CA HIS A 263 -24.80 7.03 3.44
C HIS A 263 -23.32 6.68 3.15
N ALA A 264 -22.43 7.66 3.02
CA ALA A 264 -21.03 7.41 2.74
C ALA A 264 -20.39 6.53 3.83
N VAL A 265 -19.50 5.64 3.38
CA VAL A 265 -18.73 4.73 4.23
C VAL A 265 -17.26 5.15 4.20
N SER A 266 -16.72 5.31 5.39
CA SER A 266 -15.31 5.56 5.66
C SER A 266 -14.56 4.25 5.75
N VAL A 267 -13.43 4.13 5.04
CA VAL A 267 -12.48 3.02 5.17
C VAL A 267 -11.10 3.62 5.40
N VAL A 268 -10.50 3.36 6.56
CA VAL A 268 -9.10 3.71 6.84
C VAL A 268 -8.33 2.42 6.95
N VAL A 269 -7.27 2.31 6.15
CA VAL A 269 -6.36 1.16 6.12
C VAL A 269 -4.93 1.62 6.28
N SER A 270 -4.03 0.69 6.55
CA SER A 270 -2.62 0.82 6.23
C SER A 270 -2.17 -0.37 5.40
N ASP A 271 -1.01 -0.28 4.86
CA ASP A 271 -0.40 -1.26 3.97
C ASP A 271 0.51 -2.24 4.71
N HIS A 272 1.18 -1.79 5.77
CA HIS A 272 2.02 -2.58 6.67
C HIS A 272 2.12 -1.96 8.05
N GLY A 273 2.79 -2.66 8.96
CA GLY A 273 3.26 -2.14 10.21
C GLY A 273 4.75 -1.78 10.15
N PHE A 274 5.35 -1.52 11.31
CA PHE A 274 6.73 -1.07 11.45
C PHE A 274 7.44 -1.77 12.61
N ALA A 275 8.75 -1.96 12.46
CA ALA A 275 9.63 -2.47 13.52
C ALA A 275 10.84 -1.54 13.72
N PRO A 276 11.33 -1.37 14.96
CA PRO A 276 12.56 -0.64 15.21
C PRO A 276 13.76 -1.39 14.61
N ILE A 277 14.78 -0.62 14.16
CA ILE A 277 16.01 -1.16 13.59
C ILE A 277 17.23 -0.59 14.26
N THR A 278 18.28 -1.41 14.35
CA THR A 278 19.57 -1.05 14.93
C THR A 278 20.74 -1.40 14.00
N HIS A 279 20.53 -2.24 13.01
CA HIS A 279 21.58 -2.72 12.11
C HIS A 279 21.12 -2.72 10.64
N ARG A 280 22.04 -2.32 9.77
CA ARG A 280 21.92 -2.47 8.31
C ARG A 280 22.86 -3.57 7.84
N VAL A 281 22.34 -4.53 7.10
CA VAL A 281 23.06 -5.70 6.55
C VAL A 281 23.11 -5.64 5.04
N ASN A 282 24.27 -5.79 4.46
CA ASN A 282 24.47 -5.81 3.02
C ASN A 282 24.70 -7.24 2.52
N LEU A 283 23.67 -7.87 2.01
CA LEU A 283 23.77 -9.21 1.42
C LEU A 283 24.52 -9.24 0.08
N TYR A 284 24.70 -8.13 -0.62
CA TYR A 284 25.47 -8.10 -1.86
C TYR A 284 26.93 -8.46 -1.65
N GLN A 285 27.55 -8.02 -0.54
CA GLN A 285 28.97 -8.26 -0.25
C GLN A 285 29.37 -9.75 -0.20
N PRO A 286 28.64 -10.65 0.47
CA PRO A 286 28.91 -12.09 0.40
C PRO A 286 28.79 -12.67 -1.00
N PHE A 287 27.81 -12.20 -1.80
CA PHE A 287 27.62 -12.64 -3.18
C PHE A 287 28.79 -12.20 -4.09
N ILE A 288 29.29 -10.98 -3.89
CA ILE A 288 30.49 -10.48 -4.58
C ILE A 288 31.72 -11.34 -4.20
N LYS A 289 31.93 -11.61 -2.91
CA LYS A 289 33.04 -12.44 -2.42
C LYS A 289 32.98 -13.87 -2.95
N ALA A 290 31.79 -14.41 -3.17
CA ALA A 290 31.55 -15.73 -3.74
C ALA A 290 31.63 -15.76 -5.27
N ASN A 291 31.96 -14.65 -5.93
CA ASN A 291 31.94 -14.50 -7.41
C ASN A 291 30.57 -14.80 -8.05
N LEU A 292 29.48 -14.61 -7.30
CA LEU A 292 28.11 -14.75 -7.79
C LEU A 292 27.61 -13.45 -8.44
N MET A 293 28.23 -12.31 -8.10
CA MET A 293 27.99 -11.02 -8.74
C MET A 293 29.23 -10.13 -8.70
N GLN A 294 29.21 -9.08 -9.50
CA GLN A 294 30.25 -8.05 -9.57
C GLN A 294 29.59 -6.68 -9.52
N ALA A 295 30.14 -5.77 -8.74
CA ALA A 295 29.68 -4.40 -8.66
C ALA A 295 30.86 -3.43 -8.60
N ALA A 296 30.69 -2.23 -9.15
CA ALA A 296 31.67 -1.16 -9.12
C ALA A 296 30.96 0.20 -9.04
N ALA A 297 31.66 1.22 -8.55
CA ALA A 297 31.18 2.58 -8.61
C ALA A 297 31.25 3.13 -10.04
N ASP A 298 30.20 3.79 -10.51
CA ASP A 298 30.23 4.57 -11.75
C ASP A 298 31.03 5.90 -11.56
N ALA A 299 31.19 6.67 -12.62
CA ALA A 299 31.90 7.95 -12.58
C ALA A 299 31.31 8.99 -11.61
N ARG A 300 30.08 8.76 -11.10
CA ARG A 300 29.40 9.59 -10.13
C ARG A 300 29.43 8.96 -8.72
N GLY A 301 30.15 7.86 -8.53
CA GLY A 301 30.23 7.12 -7.28
C GLY A 301 29.02 6.24 -6.97
N ARG A 302 28.07 6.07 -7.88
CA ARG A 302 26.88 5.22 -7.67
C ARG A 302 27.20 3.77 -7.97
N ALA A 303 26.71 2.86 -7.16
CA ALA A 303 26.84 1.42 -7.38
C ALA A 303 26.25 0.99 -8.73
N ARG A 304 26.98 0.14 -9.44
CA ARG A 304 26.52 -0.53 -10.66
C ARG A 304 26.91 -2.00 -10.59
N VAL A 305 25.95 -2.86 -10.86
CA VAL A 305 26.23 -4.28 -11.08
C VAL A 305 26.79 -4.45 -12.49
N THR A 306 27.95 -5.07 -12.63
CA THR A 306 28.63 -5.27 -13.91
C THR A 306 28.52 -6.70 -14.42
N GLY A 307 28.07 -7.63 -13.58
CA GLY A 307 27.81 -9.02 -13.92
C GLY A 307 27.19 -9.75 -12.74
N TRP A 308 26.35 -10.75 -13.02
CA TRP A 308 25.70 -11.52 -11.96
C TRP A 308 25.29 -12.92 -12.43
N LYS A 309 25.34 -13.87 -11.50
CA LYS A 309 24.76 -15.23 -11.59
C LYS A 309 23.63 -15.39 -10.57
N ALA A 310 23.85 -14.87 -9.39
CA ALA A 310 22.84 -14.75 -8.34
C ALA A 310 23.02 -13.43 -7.59
N GLN A 311 21.91 -12.81 -7.19
CA GLN A 311 21.96 -11.62 -6.34
C GLN A 311 20.71 -11.45 -5.49
N PRO A 312 20.82 -10.75 -4.36
CA PRO A 312 19.67 -10.35 -3.57
C PRO A 312 18.87 -9.23 -4.27
N TRP A 313 17.57 -9.25 -4.06
CA TRP A 313 16.62 -8.17 -4.34
C TRP A 313 15.98 -7.77 -3.00
N PRO A 314 16.52 -6.76 -2.30
CA PRO A 314 16.06 -6.36 -0.98
C PRO A 314 14.66 -5.72 -1.01
N ALA A 315 13.92 -5.92 0.08
CA ALA A 315 12.64 -5.30 0.35
C ALA A 315 12.52 -5.06 1.87
N GLY A 316 13.31 -4.12 2.42
CA GLY A 316 13.35 -3.81 3.85
C GLY A 316 13.89 -4.97 4.71
N GLY A 317 13.04 -5.60 5.50
CA GLY A 317 13.39 -6.72 6.38
C GLY A 317 13.48 -8.08 5.70
N MET A 318 13.45 -8.16 4.36
CA MET A 318 13.63 -9.40 3.60
C MET A 318 14.32 -9.16 2.26
N ALA A 319 14.82 -10.24 1.64
CA ALA A 319 15.27 -10.22 0.25
C ALA A 319 14.84 -11.48 -0.52
N ALA A 320 14.47 -11.28 -1.78
CA ALA A 320 14.40 -12.37 -2.75
C ALA A 320 15.80 -12.63 -3.32
N ILE A 321 16.23 -13.88 -3.40
CA ILE A 321 17.47 -14.27 -4.07
C ILE A 321 17.13 -14.72 -5.48
N MET A 322 17.59 -13.92 -6.44
CA MET A 322 17.34 -14.12 -7.86
C MET A 322 18.51 -14.83 -8.51
N LEU A 323 18.23 -15.82 -9.38
CA LEU A 323 19.24 -16.51 -10.17
C LEU A 323 19.14 -16.07 -11.63
N ASN A 324 20.28 -15.81 -12.24
CA ASN A 324 20.35 -15.47 -13.66
C ASN A 324 19.96 -16.70 -14.50
N ARG A 325 18.98 -16.54 -15.39
CA ARG A 325 18.52 -17.65 -16.24
C ARG A 325 19.47 -17.95 -17.41
N GLU A 326 20.28 -16.98 -17.83
CA GLU A 326 21.22 -17.10 -18.94
C GLU A 326 22.58 -17.64 -18.47
N ASP A 327 23.01 -17.32 -17.24
CA ASP A 327 24.24 -17.82 -16.62
C ASP A 327 23.93 -18.28 -15.18
N PRO A 328 23.19 -19.41 -15.04
CA PRO A 328 22.73 -19.85 -13.74
C PRO A 328 23.88 -20.38 -12.89
N PRO A 329 23.96 -20.02 -11.59
CA PRO A 329 24.91 -20.62 -10.67
C PRO A 329 24.44 -22.01 -10.28
N ASN A 330 25.31 -22.76 -9.60
CA ASN A 330 24.88 -23.93 -8.85
C ASN A 330 24.00 -23.49 -7.65
N GLU A 331 22.69 -23.80 -7.67
CA GLU A 331 21.74 -23.42 -6.63
C GLU A 331 22.16 -23.91 -5.24
N GLU A 332 22.83 -25.08 -5.17
CA GLU A 332 23.34 -25.63 -3.91
C GLU A 332 24.53 -24.81 -3.35
N GLU A 333 25.28 -24.16 -4.21
CA GLU A 333 26.35 -23.24 -3.81
C GLU A 333 25.76 -21.96 -3.16
N VAL A 334 24.71 -21.42 -3.76
CA VAL A 334 23.97 -20.28 -3.20
C VAL A 334 23.33 -20.66 -1.87
N ARG A 335 22.73 -21.84 -1.77
CA ARG A 335 22.15 -22.38 -0.53
C ARG A 335 23.18 -22.45 0.60
N ARG A 336 24.36 -23.02 0.32
CA ARG A 336 25.45 -23.10 1.32
C ARG A 336 25.97 -21.76 1.76
N LEU A 337 26.08 -20.79 0.83
CA LEU A 337 26.43 -19.42 1.16
C LEU A 337 25.41 -18.82 2.14
N LEU A 338 24.13 -18.89 1.83
CA LEU A 338 23.06 -18.36 2.69
C LEU A 338 23.05 -19.04 4.06
N GLN A 339 23.20 -20.37 4.12
CA GLN A 339 23.28 -21.12 5.38
C GLN A 339 24.48 -20.70 6.23
N SER A 340 25.63 -20.44 5.59
CA SER A 340 26.80 -19.93 6.30
C SER A 340 26.60 -18.55 6.89
N LEU A 341 25.86 -17.68 6.17
CA LEU A 341 25.49 -16.35 6.66
C LEU A 341 24.49 -16.43 7.82
N GLN A 342 23.53 -17.34 7.74
CA GLN A 342 22.56 -17.55 8.82
C GLN A 342 23.20 -18.12 10.08
N ALA A 343 24.23 -18.97 9.94
CA ALA A 343 24.95 -19.56 11.06
C ALA A 343 25.70 -18.50 11.90
N ASP A 344 26.07 -17.38 11.32
CA ASP A 344 26.59 -16.21 12.02
C ASP A 344 25.43 -15.33 12.49
N SER A 345 25.12 -15.39 13.77
CA SER A 345 23.99 -14.68 14.37
C SER A 345 24.08 -13.15 14.25
N THR A 346 25.29 -12.60 14.01
CA THR A 346 25.50 -11.15 13.84
C THR A 346 24.89 -10.63 12.52
N ASN A 347 24.67 -11.50 11.54
CA ASN A 347 24.02 -11.14 10.29
C ASN A 347 22.50 -10.95 10.40
N GLY A 348 21.88 -11.29 11.54
CA GLY A 348 20.46 -11.04 11.78
C GLY A 348 19.49 -11.84 10.90
N ILE A 349 19.94 -12.88 10.20
CA ILE A 349 19.06 -13.73 9.38
C ILE A 349 18.22 -14.62 10.30
N ALA A 350 16.91 -14.50 10.21
CA ALA A 350 15.96 -15.34 10.94
C ALA A 350 15.75 -16.68 10.22
N GLU A 351 15.39 -16.62 8.93
CA GLU A 351 14.99 -17.80 8.17
C GLU A 351 15.41 -17.68 6.69
N ILE A 352 15.64 -18.81 6.05
CA ILE A 352 15.88 -18.94 4.63
C ILE A 352 14.83 -19.91 4.06
N LEU A 353 13.93 -19.39 3.25
CA LEU A 353 12.90 -20.17 2.56
C LEU A 353 13.38 -20.56 1.18
N GLY A 354 13.20 -21.82 0.79
CA GLY A 354 13.43 -22.25 -0.59
C GLY A 354 12.28 -21.89 -1.51
N ARG A 355 12.45 -22.14 -2.80
CA ARG A 355 11.52 -21.77 -3.90
C ARG A 355 10.07 -22.18 -3.65
N GLU A 356 9.84 -23.39 -3.18
CA GLU A 356 8.48 -23.91 -2.93
C GLU A 356 7.79 -23.14 -1.80
N ALA A 357 8.48 -22.94 -0.68
CA ALA A 357 7.98 -22.16 0.45
C ALA A 357 7.77 -20.68 0.06
N ALA A 358 8.69 -20.08 -0.70
CA ALA A 358 8.56 -18.72 -1.23
C ALA A 358 7.27 -18.55 -2.05
N ARG A 359 6.97 -19.49 -2.93
CA ARG A 359 5.74 -19.50 -3.73
C ARG A 359 4.48 -19.70 -2.87
N ALA A 360 4.54 -20.56 -1.85
CA ALA A 360 3.40 -20.81 -0.96
C ALA A 360 2.97 -19.55 -0.20
N HIS A 361 3.88 -18.63 0.08
CA HIS A 361 3.58 -17.34 0.69
C HIS A 361 3.00 -16.29 -0.28
N GLY A 362 2.88 -16.62 -1.58
CA GLY A 362 2.24 -15.74 -2.57
C GLY A 362 3.06 -14.49 -2.95
N GLY A 363 4.36 -14.48 -2.62
CA GLY A 363 5.31 -13.43 -3.00
C GLY A 363 6.09 -13.78 -4.29
N PHE A 364 7.32 -13.42 -4.35
CA PHE A 364 8.28 -13.54 -5.45
C PHE A 364 8.30 -14.89 -6.19
N PRO A 365 7.57 -15.08 -7.29
CA PRO A 365 7.40 -16.41 -7.93
C PRO A 365 8.69 -16.96 -8.56
N ASP A 366 9.63 -16.08 -8.93
CA ASP A 366 10.88 -16.42 -9.60
C ASP A 366 12.08 -16.51 -8.63
N ALA A 367 11.89 -16.18 -7.35
CA ALA A 367 12.95 -16.29 -6.35
C ALA A 367 13.38 -17.75 -6.14
N ALA A 368 14.69 -17.97 -6.04
CA ALA A 368 15.24 -19.26 -5.64
C ALA A 368 15.16 -19.44 -4.12
N PHE A 369 15.37 -18.35 -3.38
CA PHE A 369 15.27 -18.30 -1.93
C PHE A 369 14.64 -16.97 -1.50
N LEU A 370 14.02 -16.95 -0.30
CA LEU A 370 13.76 -15.74 0.46
C LEU A 370 14.63 -15.75 1.71
N VAL A 371 15.26 -14.63 1.99
CA VAL A 371 16.00 -14.38 3.24
C VAL A 371 15.15 -13.47 4.09
N LEU A 372 14.73 -13.95 5.26
CA LEU A 372 13.93 -13.20 6.22
C LEU A 372 14.83 -12.73 7.36
N MET A 373 14.79 -11.43 7.67
CA MET A 373 15.59 -10.84 8.74
C MET A 373 14.84 -10.87 10.07
N LYS A 374 15.58 -10.87 11.18
CA LYS A 374 15.05 -10.61 12.52
C LYS A 374 14.68 -9.14 12.65
N PRO A 375 13.63 -8.76 13.42
CA PRO A 375 13.45 -7.38 13.84
C PRO A 375 14.76 -6.81 14.43
N GLY A 376 15.04 -5.55 14.12
CA GLY A 376 16.31 -4.90 14.44
C GLY A 376 17.33 -4.89 13.30
N TYR A 377 17.16 -5.72 12.28
CA TYR A 377 18.05 -5.81 11.12
C TYR A 377 17.28 -5.52 9.84
N TYR A 378 17.78 -4.65 8.98
CA TYR A 378 17.24 -4.44 7.64
C TYR A 378 18.32 -4.55 6.57
N LEU A 379 17.91 -4.70 5.33
CA LEU A 379 18.80 -4.96 4.22
C LEU A 379 19.13 -3.69 3.44
N SER A 380 20.44 -3.49 3.16
CA SER A 380 20.90 -2.44 2.26
C SER A 380 20.52 -2.73 0.81
N ASP A 381 20.19 -1.70 0.06
CA ASP A 381 19.97 -1.69 -1.39
C ASP A 381 21.21 -1.26 -2.20
N ASP A 382 22.29 -0.81 -1.52
CA ASP A 382 23.56 -0.41 -2.15
C ASP A 382 24.59 -1.55 -2.11
N PRO A 383 24.97 -2.14 -3.28
CA PRO A 383 25.99 -3.19 -3.34
C PRO A 383 27.35 -2.83 -2.77
N LEU A 384 27.67 -1.54 -2.63
CA LEU A 384 28.98 -1.07 -2.15
C LEU A 384 29.03 -0.79 -0.65
N ASP A 385 27.90 -0.85 0.04
CA ASP A 385 27.84 -0.70 1.50
C ASP A 385 28.66 -1.78 2.23
N ASN A 386 29.03 -1.51 3.49
CA ASN A 386 29.64 -2.51 4.36
C ASN A 386 28.68 -3.67 4.65
N LEU A 387 29.23 -4.87 4.92
CA LEU A 387 28.43 -6.06 5.23
C LEU A 387 27.47 -5.81 6.41
N LEU A 388 27.95 -5.15 7.45
CA LEU A 388 27.18 -4.81 8.65
C LEU A 388 27.49 -3.38 9.07
N THR A 389 26.47 -2.62 9.35
CA THR A 389 26.57 -1.26 9.88
C THR A 389 25.61 -1.12 11.07
N GLU A 390 26.14 -0.74 12.23
CA GLU A 390 25.32 -0.35 13.37
C GLU A 390 24.77 1.06 13.16
N LEU A 391 23.48 1.25 13.38
CA LEU A 391 22.80 2.54 13.22
C LEU A 391 22.88 3.34 14.52
N THR A 392 22.96 4.65 14.39
CA THR A 392 22.90 5.59 15.51
C THR A 392 21.54 6.28 15.50
N GLY A 393 20.93 6.44 16.68
CA GLY A 393 19.61 7.02 16.82
C GLY A 393 18.50 5.98 16.77
N THR A 394 17.26 6.48 16.70
CA THR A 394 16.06 5.64 16.64
C THR A 394 15.53 5.66 15.22
N HIS A 395 15.41 4.49 14.62
CA HIS A 395 14.93 4.29 13.26
C HIS A 395 13.94 3.13 13.22
N GLY A 396 13.10 3.11 12.21
CA GLY A 396 12.20 2.00 11.94
C GLY A 396 12.24 1.57 10.47
N THR A 397 11.74 0.38 10.23
CA THR A 397 11.50 -0.12 8.87
C THR A 397 10.41 -1.20 8.86
N HIS A 398 10.01 -1.59 7.67
CA HIS A 398 9.04 -2.63 7.38
C HIS A 398 9.64 -3.67 6.41
N GLY A 399 8.82 -4.48 5.74
CA GLY A 399 9.31 -5.47 4.76
C GLY A 399 9.70 -6.81 5.40
N TYR A 400 9.38 -7.05 6.67
CA TYR A 400 9.59 -8.34 7.32
C TYR A 400 8.48 -9.34 6.98
N SER A 401 8.57 -10.55 7.55
CA SER A 401 7.50 -11.54 7.44
C SER A 401 6.16 -10.96 7.92
N PRO A 402 5.06 -11.10 7.16
CA PRO A 402 3.73 -10.65 7.58
C PRO A 402 3.19 -11.40 8.81
N GLU A 403 3.81 -12.52 9.20
CA GLU A 403 3.47 -13.27 10.41
C GLU A 403 3.93 -12.54 11.70
N LEU A 404 4.88 -11.61 11.59
CA LEU A 404 5.35 -10.84 12.74
C LEU A 404 4.28 -9.84 13.19
N PRO A 405 3.98 -9.76 14.49
CA PRO A 405 3.03 -8.78 15.03
C PRO A 405 3.37 -7.34 14.66
N GLU A 406 4.66 -7.02 14.58
CA GLU A 406 5.16 -5.69 14.23
C GLU A 406 4.75 -5.26 12.81
N MET A 407 4.50 -6.23 11.91
CA MET A 407 4.12 -5.97 10.52
C MET A 407 2.61 -5.88 10.30
N ARG A 408 1.81 -6.00 11.36
CA ARG A 408 0.35 -5.86 11.24
C ARG A 408 -0.03 -4.47 10.79
N ALA A 409 -0.86 -4.44 9.74
CA ALA A 409 -1.49 -3.24 9.22
C ALA A 409 -2.82 -2.96 9.93
N SER A 410 -3.41 -1.81 9.67
CA SER A 410 -4.66 -1.33 10.26
C SER A 410 -5.86 -1.50 9.33
N PHE A 411 -7.04 -1.70 9.91
CA PHE A 411 -8.32 -1.63 9.21
C PHE A 411 -9.40 -1.08 10.14
N PHE A 412 -10.04 0.01 9.69
CA PHE A 412 -11.21 0.64 10.33
C PHE A 412 -12.22 0.98 9.25
N MET A 413 -13.50 0.66 9.52
CA MET A 413 -14.61 0.97 8.60
C MET A 413 -15.83 1.45 9.37
N ALA A 414 -16.37 2.61 9.01
CA ALA A 414 -17.57 3.16 9.65
C ALA A 414 -18.47 3.84 8.63
N GLY A 415 -19.77 3.92 8.91
CA GLY A 415 -20.77 4.57 8.07
C GLY A 415 -22.06 3.78 7.96
N ALA A 416 -22.87 4.10 6.97
CA ALA A 416 -24.19 3.49 6.81
C ALA A 416 -24.13 1.97 6.62
N GLY A 417 -24.81 1.23 7.47
CA GLY A 417 -24.90 -0.23 7.41
C GLY A 417 -23.69 -0.98 7.98
N ILE A 418 -22.74 -0.26 8.59
CA ILE A 418 -21.60 -0.84 9.29
C ILE A 418 -21.97 -1.01 10.78
N ALA A 419 -21.63 -2.17 11.35
CA ALA A 419 -21.86 -2.46 12.76
C ALA A 419 -20.98 -1.59 13.67
N HIS A 420 -21.54 -1.09 14.77
CA HIS A 420 -20.79 -0.30 15.74
C HIS A 420 -19.95 -1.19 16.65
N ASN A 421 -18.77 -0.73 17.03
CA ASN A 421 -17.83 -1.40 17.93
C ASN A 421 -17.63 -2.89 17.57
N ARG A 422 -17.55 -3.17 16.25
CA ARG A 422 -17.43 -4.53 15.74
C ARG A 422 -15.95 -4.92 15.65
N ASP A 423 -15.50 -5.68 16.61
CA ASP A 423 -14.18 -6.28 16.62
C ASP A 423 -14.14 -7.47 15.66
N LEU A 424 -13.23 -7.43 14.70
CA LEU A 424 -13.00 -8.48 13.66
C LEU A 424 -11.85 -9.41 14.00
N GLY A 425 -11.10 -9.14 15.10
CA GLY A 425 -9.90 -9.87 15.46
C GLY A 425 -8.76 -9.66 14.45
N LEU A 426 -8.00 -10.72 14.18
CA LEU A 426 -6.98 -10.72 13.13
C LEU A 426 -7.64 -11.06 11.79
N ILE A 427 -7.36 -10.26 10.77
CA ILE A 427 -7.88 -10.45 9.42
C ILE A 427 -6.73 -10.57 8.40
N ASP A 428 -7.02 -11.13 7.24
CA ASP A 428 -6.11 -11.13 6.09
C ASP A 428 -6.39 -9.90 5.21
N MET A 429 -5.34 -9.22 4.75
CA MET A 429 -5.45 -8.03 3.90
C MET A 429 -6.33 -8.26 2.66
N ARG A 430 -6.26 -9.46 2.09
CA ARG A 430 -7.05 -9.85 0.91
C ARG A 430 -8.57 -9.88 1.16
N GLN A 431 -9.03 -9.90 2.43
CA GLN A 431 -10.44 -9.84 2.80
C GLN A 431 -11.02 -8.42 2.70
N ILE A 432 -10.18 -7.38 2.72
CA ILE A 432 -10.61 -5.99 2.69
C ILE A 432 -11.28 -5.68 1.36
N THR A 433 -10.66 -6.05 0.26
CA THR A 433 -11.15 -5.76 -1.11
C THR A 433 -12.55 -6.32 -1.40
N PRO A 434 -12.85 -7.64 -1.18
CA PRO A 434 -14.20 -8.16 -1.40
C PRO A 434 -15.22 -7.55 -0.42
N THR A 435 -14.79 -7.11 0.77
CA THR A 435 -15.64 -6.41 1.73
C THR A 435 -16.03 -5.02 1.22
N VAL A 436 -15.07 -4.25 0.69
CA VAL A 436 -15.33 -2.95 0.05
C VAL A 436 -16.19 -3.13 -1.21
N ALA A 437 -15.92 -4.14 -2.04
CA ALA A 437 -16.74 -4.47 -3.21
C ALA A 437 -18.21 -4.77 -2.85
N GLN A 438 -18.44 -5.46 -1.71
CA GLN A 438 -19.79 -5.71 -1.19
C GLN A 438 -20.51 -4.41 -0.79
N VAL A 439 -19.83 -3.48 -0.11
CA VAL A 439 -20.39 -2.16 0.25
C VAL A 439 -20.75 -1.35 -1.00
N LEU A 440 -19.88 -1.35 -1.99
CA LEU A 440 -20.09 -0.73 -3.30
C LEU A 440 -21.12 -1.49 -4.16
N LYS A 441 -21.50 -2.72 -3.79
CA LYS A 441 -22.36 -3.62 -4.57
C LYS A 441 -21.87 -3.88 -5.99
N VAL A 442 -20.56 -4.03 -6.14
CA VAL A 442 -19.90 -4.33 -7.40
C VAL A 442 -19.32 -5.75 -7.40
N PRO A 443 -19.40 -6.49 -8.51
CA PRO A 443 -18.78 -7.81 -8.59
C PRO A 443 -17.25 -7.68 -8.77
N LEU A 444 -16.49 -8.42 -7.97
CA LEU A 444 -15.04 -8.58 -8.13
C LEU A 444 -14.66 -10.07 -7.94
N PRO A 445 -14.96 -10.95 -8.91
CA PRO A 445 -14.82 -12.39 -8.73
C PRO A 445 -13.38 -12.90 -8.61
N SER A 446 -12.39 -12.07 -8.93
CA SER A 446 -10.97 -12.35 -8.70
C SER A 446 -10.62 -12.35 -7.21
N ALA A 447 -11.24 -11.50 -6.39
CA ALA A 447 -11.05 -11.41 -4.95
C ALA A 447 -11.81 -12.52 -4.22
N LYS A 448 -11.16 -13.66 -4.00
CA LYS A 448 -11.78 -14.90 -3.48
C LYS A 448 -11.79 -15.01 -1.95
N ALA A 449 -11.09 -14.11 -1.26
CA ALA A 449 -11.07 -14.13 0.21
C ALA A 449 -12.48 -13.88 0.78
N ALA A 450 -12.74 -14.43 1.98
CA ALA A 450 -14.05 -14.27 2.61
C ALA A 450 -14.32 -12.80 2.96
N VAL A 451 -15.53 -12.35 2.71
CA VAL A 451 -16.01 -11.02 3.13
C VAL A 451 -16.04 -10.93 4.65
N LEU A 452 -15.60 -9.82 5.20
CA LEU A 452 -15.60 -9.57 6.64
C LEU A 452 -17.04 -9.34 7.15
N PRO A 453 -17.38 -9.81 8.37
CA PRO A 453 -18.71 -9.69 8.96
C PRO A 453 -18.94 -8.26 9.54
N ILE A 454 -18.99 -7.26 8.67
CA ILE A 454 -19.08 -5.83 9.02
C ILE A 454 -20.50 -5.31 9.28
N HIS A 455 -21.52 -6.11 8.99
CA HIS A 455 -22.93 -5.70 9.18
C HIS A 455 -23.44 -6.05 10.57
N PRO A 456 -24.48 -5.32 11.07
CA PRO A 456 -25.13 -5.61 12.36
C PRO A 456 -25.69 -7.02 12.50
#